data_ebc2b31924529e29e99d532b9deb791d
#
_entry.id   ebc2b31924529e29e99d532b9deb791d
#
_cell.length_a   1.000
_cell.length_b   1.000
_cell.length_c   1.000
_cell.angle_alpha   90.00
_cell.angle_beta   90.00
_cell.angle_gamma   90.00
#
_symmetry.space_group_name_H-M   'P 1'
#
loop_
_entity.id
_entity.type
_entity.pdbx_description
1 polymer ?
#
loop_
_entity_poly.entity_id
_entity_poly.type
_entity_poly.pdbx_seq_one_letter_code
_entity_poly.pdbx_strand_id
1 'polypeptide(L)'
;MDGIISPHTLLELVDAFYAMKPPTRLKLRDGIMTGTLEALTSGRADLAIGVSVASNNVAGLQQGLLGDVLFIYVVAPHHPLATAPEPISDATLLEHRAVAVADSATRGGATMGLLGGQDVLTVDTMQAKVRVQLRGLGGGFLPEPMVRPYLEAGRLVARRVARPERNVRVHYAWGGPGFTAPGRALQWWLNQLQSPATRRALLENHHHL
;
A
#
# COMPACT_ATOMS: atom_id res chain seq x y z
N MET A 1 7.10 -4.65 -4.52
CA MET A 1 6.29 -3.42 -4.39
C MET A 1 5.29 -3.60 -3.27
N ASP A 2 4.87 -2.50 -2.64
CA ASP A 2 3.78 -2.55 -1.66
C ASP A 2 2.42 -2.65 -2.35
N GLY A 3 1.44 -3.26 -1.70
CA GLY A 3 0.08 -3.46 -2.23
C GLY A 3 -0.73 -2.18 -2.45
N ILE A 4 -0.22 -1.01 -2.03
CA ILE A 4 -0.80 0.31 -2.30
C ILE A 4 -0.40 0.89 -3.67
N ILE A 5 0.52 0.24 -4.38
CA ILE A 5 1.02 0.69 -5.69
C ILE A 5 0.10 0.17 -6.79
N SER A 6 -0.24 1.04 -7.75
CA SER A 6 -1.02 0.67 -8.92
C SER A 6 -0.32 -0.42 -9.75
N PRO A 7 -0.89 -1.62 -9.85
CA PRO A 7 -0.33 -2.66 -10.70
C PRO A 7 -0.40 -2.31 -12.19
N HIS A 8 -1.43 -1.56 -12.60
CA HIS A 8 -1.60 -1.11 -13.98
C HIS A 8 -0.44 -0.21 -14.42
N THR A 9 -0.18 0.87 -13.69
CA THR A 9 0.94 1.79 -13.99
C THR A 9 2.30 1.08 -13.89
N LEU A 10 2.44 0.15 -12.93
CA LEU A 10 3.69 -0.64 -12.85
C LEU A 10 3.91 -1.47 -14.11
N LEU A 11 2.87 -2.12 -14.64
CA LEU A 11 2.97 -2.92 -15.87
C LEU A 11 3.25 -2.05 -17.10
N GLU A 12 2.70 -0.84 -17.19
CA GLU A 12 3.07 0.13 -18.24
C GLU A 12 4.58 0.46 -18.20
N LEU A 13 5.15 0.63 -17.00
CA LEU A 13 6.59 0.86 -16.83
C LEU A 13 7.40 -0.40 -17.22
N VAL A 14 6.90 -1.59 -16.93
CA VAL A 14 7.52 -2.87 -17.34
C VAL A 14 7.52 -2.98 -18.87
N ASP A 15 6.42 -2.66 -19.53
CA ASP A 15 6.33 -2.64 -20.99
C ASP A 15 7.32 -1.66 -21.61
N ALA A 16 7.40 -0.44 -21.08
CA ALA A 16 8.36 0.57 -21.52
C ALA A 16 9.82 0.11 -21.31
N PHE A 17 10.10 -0.58 -20.19
CA PHE A 17 11.41 -1.14 -19.91
C PHE A 17 11.81 -2.21 -20.95
N TYR A 18 10.91 -3.16 -21.22
CA TYR A 18 11.19 -4.25 -22.16
C TYR A 18 11.18 -3.81 -23.63
N ALA A 19 10.50 -2.71 -23.96
CA ALA A 19 10.57 -2.09 -25.31
C ALA A 19 12.01 -1.68 -25.69
N MET A 20 12.87 -1.40 -24.72
CA MET A 20 14.29 -1.11 -24.92
C MET A 20 15.14 -2.35 -25.13
N LYS A 21 14.58 -3.55 -25.06
CA LYS A 21 15.28 -4.86 -25.18
C LYS A 21 16.50 -4.97 -24.24
N PRO A 22 16.35 -4.70 -22.93
CA PRO A 22 17.46 -4.78 -21.99
C PRO A 22 17.87 -6.24 -21.77
N PRO A 23 19.16 -6.53 -21.46
CA PRO A 23 19.60 -7.87 -21.09
C PRO A 23 19.15 -8.29 -19.69
N THR A 24 18.54 -7.36 -18.92
CA THR A 24 18.14 -7.56 -17.54
C THR A 24 16.77 -8.22 -17.45
N ARG A 25 16.66 -9.22 -16.58
CA ARG A 25 15.38 -9.86 -16.23
C ARG A 25 14.78 -9.17 -15.03
N LEU A 26 13.49 -8.80 -15.10
CA LEU A 26 12.75 -8.27 -13.97
C LEU A 26 12.10 -9.41 -13.19
N LYS A 27 12.06 -9.26 -11.89
CA LYS A 27 11.29 -10.08 -10.97
C LYS A 27 10.46 -9.18 -10.08
N LEU A 28 9.16 -9.17 -10.30
CA LEU A 28 8.22 -8.43 -9.45
C LEU A 28 7.86 -9.28 -8.24
N ARG A 29 7.82 -8.65 -7.07
CA ARG A 29 7.39 -9.25 -5.81
C ARG A 29 6.47 -8.30 -5.07
N ASP A 30 5.42 -8.85 -4.50
CA ASP A 30 4.58 -8.11 -3.58
C ASP A 30 5.22 -8.10 -2.19
N GLY A 31 5.08 -6.99 -1.53
CA GLY A 31 5.43 -6.78 -0.14
C GLY A 31 4.34 -5.97 0.55
N ILE A 32 4.29 -6.00 1.86
CA ILE A 32 3.32 -5.26 2.65
C ILE A 32 4.05 -4.64 3.82
N MET A 33 3.84 -3.34 4.02
CA MET A 33 4.40 -2.56 5.14
C MET A 33 5.92 -2.77 5.30
N THR A 34 6.36 -3.29 6.45
CA THR A 34 7.77 -3.49 6.77
C THR A 34 8.44 -4.53 5.87
N GLY A 35 7.68 -5.50 5.34
CA GLY A 35 8.18 -6.52 4.44
C GLY A 35 8.68 -5.97 3.10
N THR A 36 8.14 -4.83 2.63
CA THR A 36 8.63 -4.14 1.43
C THR A 36 10.06 -3.63 1.65
N LEU A 37 10.35 -3.04 2.79
CA LEU A 37 11.69 -2.57 3.15
C LEU A 37 12.63 -3.74 3.49
N GLU A 38 12.14 -4.76 4.19
CA GLU A 38 12.92 -5.95 4.54
C GLU A 38 13.43 -6.68 3.29
N ALA A 39 12.65 -6.76 2.22
CA ALA A 39 13.09 -7.36 0.98
C ALA A 39 14.32 -6.66 0.38
N LEU A 40 14.40 -5.33 0.51
CA LEU A 40 15.55 -4.55 0.07
C LEU A 40 16.76 -4.74 0.99
N THR A 41 16.56 -4.60 2.30
CA THR A 41 17.66 -4.68 3.29
C THR A 41 18.27 -6.08 3.41
N SER A 42 17.52 -7.11 3.07
CA SER A 42 17.99 -8.50 3.01
C SER A 42 18.59 -8.89 1.64
N GLY A 43 18.71 -7.97 0.69
CA GLY A 43 19.23 -8.23 -0.65
C GLY A 43 18.31 -9.07 -1.54
N ARG A 44 17.04 -9.25 -1.17
CA ARG A 44 16.04 -9.97 -1.96
C ARG A 44 15.40 -9.11 -3.05
N ALA A 45 15.61 -7.79 -3.01
CA ALA A 45 15.17 -6.83 -3.99
C ALA A 45 16.24 -5.76 -4.21
N ASP A 46 16.30 -5.19 -5.41
CA ASP A 46 17.19 -4.08 -5.78
C ASP A 46 16.48 -2.72 -5.67
N LEU A 47 15.17 -2.71 -5.78
CA LEU A 47 14.29 -1.54 -5.70
C LEU A 47 13.01 -1.90 -4.94
N ALA A 48 12.68 -1.11 -3.95
CA ALA A 48 11.41 -1.17 -3.22
C ALA A 48 10.55 0.05 -3.58
N ILE A 49 9.30 -0.17 -3.98
CA ILE A 49 8.33 0.88 -4.32
C ILE A 49 7.14 0.75 -3.37
N GLY A 50 6.80 1.84 -2.69
CA GLY A 50 5.70 1.85 -1.72
C GLY A 50 6.17 1.73 -0.27
N VAL A 51 7.39 2.11 0.06
CA VAL A 51 7.90 2.08 1.44
C VAL A 51 7.20 3.15 2.27
N SER A 52 6.40 2.71 3.24
CA SER A 52 5.61 3.58 4.13
C SER A 52 6.14 3.65 5.57
N VAL A 53 7.19 2.88 5.87
CA VAL A 53 7.83 2.86 7.19
C VAL A 53 9.10 3.69 7.20
N ALA A 54 9.45 4.23 8.37
CA ALA A 54 10.69 5.00 8.52
C ALA A 54 11.92 4.11 8.27
N SER A 55 12.75 4.53 7.31
CA SER A 55 13.96 3.79 6.88
C SER A 55 15.26 4.51 7.25
N ASN A 56 15.20 5.50 8.14
CA ASN A 56 16.27 6.44 8.41
C ASN A 56 17.54 5.83 9.04
N ASN A 57 17.46 4.59 9.52
CA ASN A 57 18.55 3.94 10.26
C ASN A 57 19.24 2.79 9.50
N VAL A 58 18.97 2.61 8.20
CA VAL A 58 19.60 1.55 7.42
C VAL A 58 20.80 2.11 6.67
N ALA A 59 21.99 1.64 7.01
CA ALA A 59 23.24 2.09 6.38
C ALA A 59 23.24 1.80 4.86
N GLY A 60 23.61 2.81 4.06
CA GLY A 60 23.68 2.70 2.60
C GLY A 60 22.35 2.70 1.87
N LEU A 61 21.23 2.74 2.59
CA LEU A 61 19.91 2.86 1.97
C LEU A 61 19.70 4.28 1.45
N GLN A 62 19.18 4.37 0.23
CA GLN A 62 18.75 5.62 -0.39
C GLN A 62 17.24 5.57 -0.61
N GLN A 63 16.59 6.73 -0.57
CA GLN A 63 15.15 6.83 -0.77
C GLN A 63 14.77 8.11 -1.49
N GLY A 64 13.67 8.04 -2.24
CA GLY A 64 13.02 9.19 -2.86
C GLY A 64 11.54 9.22 -2.48
N LEU A 65 10.98 10.42 -2.38
CA LEU A 65 9.57 10.60 -2.11
C LEU A 65 8.75 10.12 -3.31
N LEU A 66 7.80 9.21 -3.09
CA LEU A 66 6.81 8.82 -4.07
C LEU A 66 5.58 9.74 -4.01
N GLY A 67 5.06 9.98 -2.80
CA GLY A 67 3.93 10.85 -2.53
C GLY A 67 3.28 10.57 -1.18
N ASP A 68 2.11 11.15 -0.97
CA ASP A 68 1.28 10.91 0.21
C ASP A 68 0.01 10.16 -0.21
N VAL A 69 -0.45 9.22 0.61
CA VAL A 69 -1.65 8.42 0.39
C VAL A 69 -2.59 8.58 1.59
N LEU A 70 -3.79 9.06 1.33
CA LEU A 70 -4.85 9.15 2.33
C LEU A 70 -5.50 7.79 2.54
N PHE A 71 -5.58 7.35 3.80
CA PHE A 71 -6.33 6.18 4.20
C PHE A 71 -7.64 6.59 4.85
N ILE A 72 -8.75 6.13 4.30
CA ILE A 72 -10.11 6.38 4.78
C ILE A 72 -10.74 5.11 5.31
N TYR A 73 -11.62 5.24 6.31
CA TYR A 73 -12.38 4.13 6.85
C TYR A 73 -13.57 3.84 5.94
N VAL A 74 -13.72 2.62 5.47
CA VAL A 74 -14.80 2.22 4.56
C VAL A 74 -15.46 0.92 4.99
N VAL A 75 -16.74 0.81 4.64
CA VAL A 75 -17.58 -0.37 4.84
C VAL A 75 -18.48 -0.59 3.62
N ALA A 76 -19.06 -1.79 3.47
CA ALA A 76 -20.11 -2.00 2.49
C ALA A 76 -21.41 -1.26 2.89
N PRO A 77 -22.29 -0.85 1.94
CA PRO A 77 -23.52 -0.13 2.25
C PRO A 77 -24.49 -0.89 3.17
N HIS A 78 -24.45 -2.22 3.12
CA HIS A 78 -25.29 -3.09 3.98
C HIS A 78 -24.63 -3.46 5.32
N HIS A 79 -23.42 -2.96 5.60
CA HIS A 79 -22.76 -3.17 6.89
C HIS A 79 -23.39 -2.25 7.95
N PRO A 80 -23.59 -2.70 9.22
CA PRO A 80 -24.21 -1.87 10.26
C PRO A 80 -23.57 -0.49 10.46
N LEU A 81 -22.25 -0.40 10.32
CA LEU A 81 -21.53 0.86 10.44
C LEU A 81 -21.79 1.86 9.28
N ALA A 82 -22.44 1.43 8.18
CA ALA A 82 -22.74 2.33 7.06
C ALA A 82 -23.72 3.45 7.44
N THR A 83 -24.57 3.22 8.43
CA THR A 83 -25.58 4.18 8.92
C THR A 83 -25.34 4.60 10.38
N ALA A 84 -24.25 4.17 11.01
CA ALA A 84 -23.93 4.54 12.38
C ALA A 84 -23.69 6.06 12.50
N PRO A 85 -24.03 6.68 13.65
CA PRO A 85 -23.74 8.10 13.90
C PRO A 85 -22.23 8.41 13.76
N GLU A 86 -21.91 9.55 13.18
CA GLU A 86 -20.53 10.01 13.01
C GLU A 86 -20.16 11.15 13.97
N PRO A 87 -18.90 11.21 14.45
CA PRO A 87 -17.83 10.25 14.19
C PRO A 87 -18.08 8.94 14.94
N ILE A 88 -17.85 7.79 14.27
CA ILE A 88 -18.04 6.47 14.88
C ILE A 88 -17.00 6.29 16.00
N SER A 89 -17.49 6.00 17.21
CA SER A 89 -16.63 5.85 18.39
C SER A 89 -15.85 4.54 18.37
N ASP A 90 -14.73 4.48 19.10
CA ASP A 90 -13.96 3.25 19.28
C ASP A 90 -14.80 2.14 19.94
N ALA A 91 -15.69 2.50 20.87
CA ALA A 91 -16.62 1.55 21.49
C ALA A 91 -17.53 0.89 20.44
N THR A 92 -18.11 1.67 19.54
CA THR A 92 -18.94 1.14 18.45
C THR A 92 -18.12 0.31 17.47
N LEU A 93 -16.89 0.71 17.15
CA LEU A 93 -16.00 -0.07 16.28
C LEU A 93 -15.66 -1.44 16.86
N LEU A 94 -15.48 -1.54 18.20
CA LEU A 94 -15.18 -2.79 18.89
C LEU A 94 -16.30 -3.84 18.78
N GLU A 95 -17.55 -3.42 18.57
CA GLU A 95 -18.69 -4.32 18.38
C GLU A 95 -18.69 -4.98 16.97
N HIS A 96 -17.81 -4.53 16.08
CA HIS A 96 -17.77 -4.97 14.69
C HIS A 96 -16.39 -5.48 14.29
N ARG A 97 -16.37 -6.46 13.38
CA ARG A 97 -15.12 -7.02 12.85
C ARG A 97 -14.34 -5.99 12.07
N ALA A 98 -13.05 -5.88 12.39
CA ALA A 98 -12.08 -5.19 11.56
C ALA A 98 -11.51 -6.13 10.48
N VAL A 99 -11.13 -5.56 9.34
CA VAL A 99 -10.35 -6.27 8.32
C VAL A 99 -8.95 -5.69 8.30
N ALA A 100 -7.96 -6.56 8.52
CA ALA A 100 -6.54 -6.20 8.53
C ALA A 100 -5.79 -6.86 7.37
N VAL A 101 -4.67 -6.26 6.97
CA VAL A 101 -3.70 -6.90 6.08
C VAL A 101 -2.50 -7.32 6.91
N ALA A 102 -2.06 -8.57 6.74
CA ALA A 102 -0.86 -9.08 7.38
C ALA A 102 0.37 -8.35 6.83
N ASP A 103 1.27 -7.94 7.74
CA ASP A 103 2.59 -7.47 7.32
C ASP A 103 3.39 -8.65 6.75
N SER A 104 4.04 -8.47 5.61
CA SER A 104 4.82 -9.52 4.96
C SER A 104 6.24 -9.66 5.51
N ALA A 105 6.60 -8.94 6.58
CA ALA A 105 7.88 -9.10 7.26
C ALA A 105 8.01 -10.47 7.91
N THR A 106 9.22 -11.06 7.85
CA THR A 106 9.52 -12.35 8.49
C THR A 106 9.64 -12.26 9.99
N ARG A 107 9.89 -11.06 10.53
CA ARG A 107 10.00 -10.80 11.98
C ARG A 107 9.32 -9.48 12.35
N GLY A 108 8.49 -9.48 13.38
CA GLY A 108 7.96 -8.28 14.01
C GLY A 108 7.02 -7.46 13.15
N GLY A 109 6.12 -8.11 12.43
CA GLY A 109 5.12 -7.46 11.58
C GLY A 109 4.25 -6.44 12.32
N ALA A 110 3.91 -5.35 11.66
CA ALA A 110 3.06 -4.28 12.18
C ALA A 110 1.59 -4.53 11.82
N THR A 111 0.71 -4.35 12.79
CA THR A 111 -0.74 -4.28 12.56
C THR A 111 -1.19 -2.86 12.77
N MET A 112 -1.83 -2.26 11.77
CA MET A 112 -2.20 -0.85 11.84
C MET A 112 -3.73 -0.69 11.84
N GLY A 113 -4.22 0.23 12.69
CA GLY A 113 -5.63 0.64 12.69
C GLY A 113 -6.57 -0.29 13.47
N LEU A 114 -6.06 -1.25 14.22
CA LEU A 114 -6.86 -2.14 15.06
C LEU A 114 -7.01 -1.59 16.48
N LEU A 115 -8.10 -2.01 17.13
CA LEU A 115 -8.38 -1.80 18.55
C LEU A 115 -8.05 -3.06 19.32
N GLY A 116 -7.53 -2.91 20.54
CA GLY A 116 -7.31 -4.06 21.44
C GLY A 116 -8.65 -4.75 21.74
N GLY A 117 -8.69 -6.08 21.54
CA GLY A 117 -9.89 -6.88 21.78
C GLY A 117 -10.93 -6.90 20.65
N GLN A 118 -10.69 -6.20 19.55
CA GLN A 118 -11.58 -6.24 18.39
C GLN A 118 -11.51 -7.59 17.66
N ASP A 119 -12.64 -8.09 17.18
CA ASP A 119 -12.68 -9.22 16.25
C ASP A 119 -12.00 -8.80 14.93
N VAL A 120 -11.07 -9.61 14.41
CA VAL A 120 -10.25 -9.25 13.24
C VAL A 120 -10.23 -10.39 12.24
N LEU A 121 -10.58 -10.07 10.99
CA LEU A 121 -10.26 -10.91 9.83
C LEU A 121 -8.99 -10.40 9.17
N THR A 122 -7.94 -11.19 9.20
CA THR A 122 -6.65 -10.86 8.58
C THR A 122 -6.54 -11.53 7.21
N VAL A 123 -6.10 -10.75 6.21
CA VAL A 123 -5.88 -11.19 4.82
C VAL A 123 -4.45 -10.84 4.38
N ASP A 124 -3.99 -11.45 3.30
CA ASP A 124 -2.60 -11.35 2.86
C ASP A 124 -2.33 -10.19 1.88
N THR A 125 -3.37 -9.55 1.33
CA THR A 125 -3.21 -8.48 0.34
C THR A 125 -4.23 -7.36 0.51
N MET A 126 -3.87 -6.14 0.03
CA MET A 126 -4.82 -5.02 -0.02
C MET A 126 -6.04 -5.34 -0.90
N GLN A 127 -5.85 -6.03 -2.02
CA GLN A 127 -6.94 -6.44 -2.90
C GLN A 127 -7.90 -7.42 -2.22
N ALA A 128 -7.37 -8.37 -1.45
CA ALA A 128 -8.20 -9.27 -0.63
C ALA A 128 -8.99 -8.48 0.42
N LYS A 129 -8.36 -7.49 1.07
CA LYS A 129 -9.03 -6.60 2.03
C LYS A 129 -10.20 -5.85 1.38
N VAL A 130 -10.00 -5.25 0.21
CA VAL A 130 -11.09 -4.59 -0.54
C VAL A 130 -12.24 -5.56 -0.81
N ARG A 131 -11.94 -6.76 -1.31
CA ARG A 131 -12.96 -7.78 -1.62
C ARG A 131 -13.76 -8.22 -0.39
N VAL A 132 -13.10 -8.37 0.75
CA VAL A 132 -13.73 -8.74 2.03
C VAL A 132 -14.67 -7.63 2.51
N GLN A 133 -14.23 -6.37 2.43
CA GLN A 133 -15.04 -5.22 2.83
C GLN A 133 -16.22 -4.99 1.88
N LEU A 134 -16.06 -5.20 0.57
CA LEU A 134 -17.17 -5.16 -0.40
C LEU A 134 -18.26 -6.19 -0.10
N ARG A 135 -17.92 -7.30 0.56
CA ARG A 135 -18.87 -8.33 1.01
C ARG A 135 -19.52 -7.99 2.35
N GLY A 136 -19.15 -6.88 2.99
CA GLY A 136 -19.67 -6.50 4.31
C GLY A 136 -19.18 -7.37 5.46
N LEU A 137 -18.06 -8.10 5.29
CA LEU A 137 -17.54 -9.00 6.31
C LEU A 137 -16.74 -8.27 7.41
N GLY A 138 -16.62 -6.95 7.30
CA GLY A 138 -16.01 -6.08 8.29
C GLY A 138 -15.65 -4.72 7.70
N GLY A 139 -15.11 -3.82 8.54
CA GLY A 139 -14.68 -2.48 8.16
C GLY A 139 -13.18 -2.26 8.34
N GLY A 140 -12.66 -1.16 7.81
CA GLY A 140 -11.28 -0.80 8.02
C GLY A 140 -10.77 0.28 7.07
N PHE A 141 -9.57 0.77 7.37
CA PHE A 141 -8.91 1.78 6.56
C PHE A 141 -8.34 1.18 5.27
N LEU A 142 -8.59 1.85 4.15
CA LEU A 142 -8.05 1.54 2.83
C LEU A 142 -7.52 2.81 2.16
N PRO A 143 -6.52 2.69 1.26
CA PRO A 143 -6.08 3.82 0.44
C PRO A 143 -7.25 4.40 -0.36
N GLU A 144 -7.49 5.70 -0.24
CA GLU A 144 -8.59 6.38 -0.93
C GLU A 144 -8.53 6.14 -2.47
N PRO A 145 -7.38 6.28 -3.14
CA PRO A 145 -7.33 6.06 -4.59
C PRO A 145 -7.76 4.64 -5.00
N MET A 146 -7.47 3.63 -4.17
CA MET A 146 -7.84 2.24 -4.44
C MET A 146 -9.34 1.99 -4.30
N VAL A 147 -10.03 2.72 -3.44
CA VAL A 147 -11.46 2.51 -3.17
C VAL A 147 -12.37 3.52 -3.85
N ARG A 148 -11.82 4.60 -4.39
CA ARG A 148 -12.57 5.67 -5.08
C ARG A 148 -13.58 5.14 -6.10
N PRO A 149 -13.25 4.20 -7.00
CA PRO A 149 -14.21 3.68 -7.96
C PRO A 149 -15.38 2.93 -7.30
N TYR A 150 -15.13 2.29 -6.15
CA TYR A 150 -16.20 1.60 -5.41
C TYR A 150 -17.08 2.58 -4.62
N LEU A 151 -16.52 3.71 -4.15
CA LEU A 151 -17.28 4.79 -3.54
C LEU A 151 -18.20 5.46 -4.57
N GLU A 152 -17.66 5.79 -5.74
CA GLU A 152 -18.40 6.39 -6.85
C GLU A 152 -19.53 5.48 -7.34
N ALA A 153 -19.29 4.16 -7.36
CA ALA A 153 -20.29 3.15 -7.71
C ALA A 153 -21.26 2.80 -6.58
N GLY A 154 -21.15 3.43 -5.40
CA GLY A 154 -21.97 3.14 -4.23
C GLY A 154 -21.79 1.74 -3.64
N ARG A 155 -20.69 1.06 -3.96
CA ARG A 155 -20.37 -0.30 -3.48
C ARG A 155 -19.62 -0.32 -2.15
N LEU A 156 -19.01 0.81 -1.79
CA LEU A 156 -18.45 1.12 -0.47
C LEU A 156 -18.96 2.47 0.00
N VAL A 157 -18.93 2.68 1.30
CA VAL A 157 -19.29 3.94 1.95
C VAL A 157 -18.12 4.35 2.85
N ALA A 158 -17.63 5.58 2.64
CA ALA A 158 -16.63 6.17 3.54
C ALA A 158 -17.31 6.64 4.82
N ARG A 159 -16.69 6.37 5.97
CA ARG A 159 -17.21 6.75 7.29
C ARG A 159 -16.16 7.51 8.10
N ARG A 160 -16.58 8.56 8.78
CA ARG A 160 -15.72 9.24 9.75
C ARG A 160 -15.72 8.45 11.07
N VAL A 161 -14.51 8.14 11.54
CA VAL A 161 -14.31 7.50 12.84
C VAL A 161 -13.69 8.51 13.81
N ALA A 162 -13.81 8.27 15.13
CA ALA A 162 -13.27 9.15 16.16
C ALA A 162 -11.72 9.18 16.22
N ARG A 163 -11.06 8.58 15.23
CA ARG A 163 -9.62 8.58 15.05
C ARG A 163 -9.23 9.52 13.91
N PRO A 164 -8.03 10.13 13.98
CA PRO A 164 -7.58 11.00 12.90
C PRO A 164 -7.44 10.21 11.59
N GLU A 165 -7.77 10.87 10.49
CA GLU A 165 -7.44 10.38 9.15
C GLU A 165 -5.94 10.14 9.03
N ARG A 166 -5.57 9.14 8.24
CA ARG A 166 -4.17 8.76 8.06
C ARG A 166 -3.68 9.20 6.70
N ASN A 167 -2.84 10.22 6.70
CA ASN A 167 -2.06 10.55 5.53
C ASN A 167 -0.68 9.89 5.67
N VAL A 168 -0.40 8.92 4.81
CA VAL A 168 0.81 8.11 4.86
C VAL A 168 1.77 8.57 3.78
N ARG A 169 2.95 9.01 4.20
CA ARG A 169 4.05 9.37 3.29
C ARG A 169 4.71 8.11 2.76
N VAL A 170 4.78 7.99 1.44
CA VAL A 170 5.24 6.81 0.72
C VAL A 170 6.49 7.14 -0.07
N HIS A 171 7.47 6.25 -0.02
CA HIS A 171 8.77 6.39 -0.68
C HIS A 171 9.04 5.21 -1.63
N TYR A 172 9.99 5.40 -2.51
CA TYR A 172 10.75 4.32 -3.13
C TYR A 172 12.15 4.31 -2.54
N ALA A 173 12.77 3.14 -2.45
CA ALA A 173 14.07 2.97 -1.82
C ALA A 173 14.93 1.98 -2.59
N TRP A 174 16.25 2.17 -2.54
CA TRP A 174 17.25 1.31 -3.16
C TRP A 174 18.55 1.36 -2.37
N GLY A 175 19.51 0.50 -2.72
CA GLY A 175 20.78 0.42 -2.01
C GLY A 175 20.72 -0.54 -0.81
N GLY A 176 21.54 -0.27 0.18
CA GLY A 176 21.71 -1.11 1.37
C GLY A 176 23.18 -1.43 1.62
N PRO A 177 23.50 -2.32 2.56
CA PRO A 177 24.88 -2.67 2.88
C PRO A 177 25.67 -3.14 1.64
N GLY A 178 26.81 -2.49 1.37
CA GLY A 178 27.67 -2.81 0.23
C GLY A 178 27.22 -2.24 -1.12
N PHE A 179 26.12 -1.51 -1.18
CA PHE A 179 25.71 -0.83 -2.40
C PHE A 179 26.69 0.31 -2.76
N THR A 180 27.16 0.33 -4.01
CA THR A 180 28.10 1.34 -4.49
C THR A 180 27.44 2.30 -5.48
N ALA A 181 26.82 1.78 -6.53
CA ALA A 181 26.17 2.59 -7.55
C ALA A 181 25.06 1.79 -8.28
N PRO A 182 24.01 2.44 -8.79
CA PRO A 182 22.98 1.76 -9.55
C PRO A 182 23.52 1.31 -10.91
N GLY A 183 23.27 0.04 -11.28
CA GLY A 183 23.46 -0.42 -12.64
C GLY A 183 22.45 0.23 -13.61
N ARG A 184 22.68 0.09 -14.92
CA ARG A 184 21.85 0.75 -15.96
C ARG A 184 20.35 0.47 -15.83
N ALA A 185 19.96 -0.75 -15.50
CA ALA A 185 18.57 -1.11 -15.32
C ALA A 185 17.95 -0.37 -14.13
N LEU A 186 18.60 -0.42 -12.96
CA LEU A 186 18.12 0.29 -11.77
C LEU A 186 18.08 1.80 -12.01
N GLN A 187 19.09 2.37 -12.68
CA GLN A 187 19.12 3.79 -13.01
C GLN A 187 17.93 4.20 -13.89
N TRP A 188 17.54 3.36 -14.86
CA TRP A 188 16.37 3.64 -15.69
C TRP A 188 15.09 3.71 -14.82
N TRP A 189 14.89 2.75 -13.91
CA TRP A 189 13.76 2.76 -13.00
C TRP A 189 13.74 4.00 -12.10
N LEU A 190 14.90 4.37 -11.55
CA LEU A 190 15.02 5.57 -10.72
C LEU A 190 14.68 6.84 -11.51
N ASN A 191 15.09 6.93 -12.77
CA ASN A 191 14.75 8.06 -13.64
C ASN A 191 13.23 8.14 -13.89
N GLN A 192 12.52 6.99 -14.07
CA GLN A 192 11.07 6.99 -14.19
C GLN A 192 10.40 7.50 -12.89
N LEU A 193 10.90 7.08 -11.74
CA LEU A 193 10.37 7.47 -10.43
C LEU A 193 10.68 8.95 -10.07
N GLN A 194 11.58 9.62 -10.76
CA GLN A 194 11.79 11.07 -10.62
C GLN A 194 10.66 11.88 -11.28
N SER A 195 9.95 11.33 -12.25
CA SER A 195 8.82 12.00 -12.89
C SER A 195 7.64 12.18 -11.92
N PRO A 196 7.16 13.41 -11.68
CA PRO A 196 5.97 13.64 -10.84
C PRO A 196 4.72 12.94 -11.39
N ALA A 197 4.57 12.88 -12.71
CA ALA A 197 3.45 12.21 -13.37
C ALA A 197 3.47 10.70 -13.10
N THR A 198 4.63 10.06 -13.24
CA THR A 198 4.80 8.62 -12.95
C THR A 198 4.50 8.32 -11.48
N ARG A 199 5.01 9.14 -10.56
CA ARG A 199 4.76 8.95 -9.12
C ARG A 199 3.27 9.06 -8.79
N ARG A 200 2.60 10.06 -9.33
CA ARG A 200 1.14 10.23 -9.17
C ARG A 200 0.38 9.03 -9.72
N ALA A 201 0.70 8.59 -10.93
CA ALA A 201 0.05 7.45 -11.56
C ALA A 201 0.22 6.16 -10.74
N LEU A 202 1.41 5.91 -10.18
CA LEU A 202 1.68 4.75 -9.31
C LEU A 202 0.83 4.74 -8.04
N LEU A 203 0.43 5.89 -7.52
CA LEU A 203 -0.38 6.00 -6.30
C LEU A 203 -1.88 6.09 -6.58
N GLU A 204 -2.30 6.62 -7.73
CA GLU A 204 -3.69 6.98 -7.97
C GLU A 204 -4.42 6.14 -9.03
N ASN A 205 -3.71 5.56 -10.01
CA ASN A 205 -4.36 4.88 -11.14
C ASN A 205 -4.76 3.44 -10.80
N HIS A 206 -5.64 3.26 -9.82
CA HIS A 206 -6.21 1.96 -9.46
C HIS A 206 -7.44 1.69 -10.32
N HIS A 207 -7.23 1.28 -11.57
CA HIS A 207 -8.31 0.82 -12.43
C HIS A 207 -8.68 -0.63 -12.10
N HIS A 208 -9.96 -0.95 -12.22
CA HIS A 208 -10.42 -2.34 -12.12
C HIS A 208 -10.02 -3.11 -13.37
N LEU A 209 -9.34 -4.23 -13.17
CA LEU A 209 -9.26 -5.30 -14.15
C LEU A 209 -10.53 -6.15 -14.08
#